data_fc0c046917a5458cc6b7a96394781c8f
#
_entry.id   fc0c046917a5458cc6b7a96394781c8f
#
_cell.length_a   1.000
_cell.length_b   1.000
_cell.length_c   1.000
_cell.angle_alpha   90.00
_cell.angle_beta   90.00
_cell.angle_gamma   90.00
#
_symmetry.space_group_name_H-M   'P 1'
#
loop_
_entity.id
_entity.type
_entity.pdbx_description
1 polymer ?
#
loop_
_entity_poly.entity_id
_entity_poly.type
_entity_poly.pdbx_seq_one_letter_code
_entity_poly.pdbx_strand_id
1 'polypeptide(L)' 'MGRNIDEKRLKAFEDMLAAILRQYDDTTEKMAKFKAEGKEKTVTYRQLFANKLQLQAMLSYYRTYGLLDEENYGEPL' A
#
# COMPACT_ATOMS: atom_id res chain seq x y z
N MET A 1 17.15 9.53 26.76
CA MET A 1 17.58 9.93 25.45
C MET A 1 17.08 9.03 24.37
N GLY A 2 17.57 7.82 24.33
CA GLY A 2 17.20 6.90 23.28
C GLY A 2 15.72 6.62 23.23
N ARG A 3 15.08 6.69 24.36
CA ARG A 3 13.67 6.31 24.46
C ARG A 3 12.77 7.25 23.65
N ASN A 4 12.99 8.56 23.76
CA ASN A 4 12.19 9.51 22.99
C ASN A 4 12.39 9.35 21.50
N ILE A 5 13.63 9.10 21.11
CA ILE A 5 13.92 8.89 19.70
C ILE A 5 13.27 7.62 19.20
N ASP A 6 13.30 6.56 20.00
CA ASP A 6 12.70 5.29 19.63
C ASP A 6 11.19 5.42 19.47
N GLU A 7 10.56 6.14 20.37
CA GLU A 7 9.12 6.33 20.30
C GLU A 7 8.73 7.13 19.07
N LYS A 8 9.50 8.15 18.75
CA LYS A 8 9.23 8.94 17.55
C LYS A 8 9.42 8.12 16.29
N ARG A 9 10.43 7.29 16.27
CA ARG A 9 10.68 6.43 15.12
C ARG A 9 9.55 5.41 14.94
N LEU A 10 9.09 4.86 16.05
CA LEU A 10 8.00 3.90 15.99
C LEU A 10 6.74 4.57 15.46
N LYS A 11 6.44 5.77 15.96
CA LYS A 11 5.26 6.48 15.47
C LYS A 11 5.37 6.80 13.99
N ALA A 12 6.54 7.25 13.56
CA ALA A 12 6.75 7.56 12.15
C ALA A 12 6.60 6.31 11.30
N PHE A 13 7.09 5.19 11.78
CA PHE A 13 6.97 3.92 11.10
C PHE A 13 5.50 3.52 10.95
N GLU A 14 4.74 3.65 12.04
CA GLU A 14 3.33 3.31 12.02
C GLU A 14 2.55 4.24 11.09
N ASP A 15 2.89 5.53 11.13
CA ASP A 15 2.24 6.49 10.26
C ASP A 15 2.53 6.18 8.79
N MET A 16 3.75 5.77 8.50
CA MET A 16 4.14 5.42 7.14
C MET A 16 3.37 4.21 6.65
N LEU A 17 3.26 3.19 7.50
CA LEU A 17 2.50 2.01 7.14
C LEU A 17 1.04 2.35 6.88
N ALA A 18 0.45 3.17 7.75
CA ALA A 18 -0.93 3.57 7.57
C ALA A 18 -1.13 4.33 6.25
N ALA A 19 -0.17 5.17 5.89
CA ALA A 19 -0.23 5.92 4.64
C ALA A 19 -0.15 4.99 3.44
N ILE A 20 0.72 3.99 3.50
CA ILE A 20 0.86 3.04 2.41
C ILE A 20 -0.43 2.24 2.23
N LEU A 21 -1.02 1.80 3.33
CA LEU A 21 -2.27 1.05 3.26
C LEU A 21 -3.39 1.89 2.68
N ARG A 22 -3.45 3.17 3.07
CA ARG A 22 -4.47 4.06 2.52
C ARG A 22 -4.28 4.27 1.03
N GLN A 23 -3.04 4.47 0.61
CA GLN A 23 -2.77 4.64 -0.81
C GLN A 23 -3.11 3.39 -1.60
N TYR A 24 -2.86 2.23 -1.02
CA TYR A 24 -3.19 0.98 -1.69
C TYR A 24 -4.71 0.87 -1.86
N ASP A 25 -5.46 1.16 -0.82
CA ASP A 25 -6.92 1.10 -0.90
C ASP A 25 -7.45 2.10 -1.91
N ASP A 26 -6.94 3.33 -1.88
CA ASP A 26 -7.36 4.36 -2.84
C ASP A 26 -7.07 3.93 -4.26
N THR A 27 -5.89 3.38 -4.49
CA THR A 27 -5.48 2.98 -5.83
C THR A 27 -6.37 1.85 -6.36
N THR A 28 -6.62 0.84 -5.52
CA THR A 28 -7.45 -0.28 -5.95
C THR A 28 -8.88 0.16 -6.18
N GLU A 29 -9.36 1.10 -5.38
CA GLU A 29 -10.71 1.63 -5.57
C GLU A 29 -10.85 2.36 -6.89
N LYS A 30 -9.85 3.20 -7.21
CA LYS A 30 -9.85 3.91 -8.49
C LYS A 30 -9.75 2.96 -9.66
N MET A 31 -8.95 1.92 -9.53
CA MET A 31 -8.83 0.92 -10.58
C MET A 31 -10.16 0.22 -10.83
N ALA A 32 -10.86 -0.14 -9.76
CA ALA A 32 -12.15 -0.78 -9.88
C ALA A 32 -13.14 0.12 -10.61
N LYS A 33 -13.09 1.42 -10.31
CA LYS A 33 -13.96 2.38 -10.95
C LYS A 33 -13.67 2.49 -12.44
N PHE A 34 -12.39 2.59 -12.79
CA PHE A 34 -11.99 2.66 -14.18
C PHE A 34 -12.40 1.40 -14.94
N LYS A 35 -12.23 0.26 -14.31
CA LYS A 35 -12.60 -1.00 -14.92
C LYS A 35 -14.10 -1.07 -15.16
N ALA A 36 -14.90 -0.63 -14.19
CA ALA A 36 -16.34 -0.61 -14.33
C ALA A 36 -16.79 0.30 -15.48
N GLU A 37 -16.00 1.33 -15.78
CA GLU A 37 -16.30 2.26 -16.86
C GLU A 37 -15.68 1.86 -18.19
N GLY A 38 -15.04 0.70 -18.24
CA GLY A 38 -14.40 0.23 -19.46
C GLY A 38 -13.14 0.98 -19.84
N LYS A 39 -12.46 1.60 -18.87
CA LYS A 39 -11.31 2.43 -19.14
C LYS A 39 -10.00 1.76 -18.79
N GLU A 40 -9.94 0.44 -18.92
CA GLU A 40 -8.75 -0.32 -18.54
C GLU A 40 -7.57 -0.08 -19.46
N LYS A 41 -7.80 0.42 -20.65
CA LYS A 41 -6.72 0.62 -21.61
C LYS A 41 -6.18 2.04 -21.62
N THR A 42 -6.59 2.85 -20.66
CA THR A 42 -6.11 4.22 -20.57
C THR A 42 -4.75 4.28 -19.90
N VAL A 43 -4.03 5.36 -20.19
CA VAL A 43 -2.73 5.60 -19.55
C VAL A 43 -2.92 5.73 -18.04
N THR A 44 -4.00 6.39 -17.63
CA THR A 44 -4.26 6.57 -16.20
C THR A 44 -4.42 5.23 -15.50
N TYR A 45 -5.15 4.31 -16.11
CA TYR A 45 -5.32 2.99 -15.50
C TYR A 45 -3.99 2.26 -15.39
N ARG A 46 -3.15 2.36 -16.41
CA ARG A 46 -1.84 1.73 -16.37
C ARG A 46 -0.98 2.30 -15.26
N GLN A 47 -1.07 3.61 -15.04
CA GLN A 47 -0.34 4.23 -13.94
C GLN A 47 -0.85 3.77 -12.59
N LEU A 48 -2.16 3.64 -12.47
CA LEU A 48 -2.74 3.12 -11.23
C LEU A 48 -2.27 1.70 -10.97
N PHE A 49 -2.23 0.89 -12.01
CA PHE A 49 -1.76 -0.48 -11.88
C PHE A 49 -0.30 -0.53 -11.44
N ALA A 50 0.54 0.29 -12.05
CA ALA A 50 1.94 0.35 -11.67
C ALA A 50 2.11 0.79 -10.22
N ASN A 51 1.32 1.78 -9.79
CA ASN A 51 1.34 2.22 -8.40
C ASN A 51 0.92 1.10 -7.46
N LYS A 52 -0.09 0.35 -7.84
CA LYS A 52 -0.55 -0.77 -7.04
C LYS A 52 0.58 -1.78 -6.82
N LEU A 53 1.29 -2.11 -7.90
CA LEU A 53 2.39 -3.06 -7.80
C LEU A 53 3.49 -2.55 -6.89
N GLN A 54 3.80 -1.26 -6.98
CA GLN A 54 4.80 -0.66 -6.09
C GLN A 54 4.37 -0.75 -4.63
N LEU A 55 3.11 -0.42 -4.37
CA LEU A 55 2.59 -0.47 -3.01
C LEU A 55 2.58 -1.90 -2.48
N GLN A 56 2.25 -2.86 -3.33
CA GLN A 56 2.31 -4.25 -2.93
C GLN A 56 3.72 -4.69 -2.56
N ALA A 57 4.70 -4.22 -3.32
CA ALA A 57 6.09 -4.52 -3.02
C ALA A 57 6.49 -3.96 -1.66
N MET A 58 6.07 -2.72 -1.37
CA MET A 58 6.34 -2.14 -0.06
C MET A 58 5.68 -2.92 1.05
N LEU A 59 4.42 -3.28 0.87
CA LEU A 59 3.68 -3.99 1.89
C LEU A 59 4.24 -5.39 2.13
N SER A 60 4.86 -5.98 1.12
CA SER A 60 5.43 -7.31 1.30
C SER A 60 6.58 -7.30 2.29
N TYR A 61 7.32 -6.20 2.40
CA TYR A 61 8.36 -6.10 3.41
C TYR A 61 7.76 -6.09 4.82
N TYR A 62 6.69 -5.33 5.01
CA TYR A 62 6.03 -5.31 6.30
C TYR A 62 5.51 -6.69 6.67
N ARG A 63 4.97 -7.39 5.68
CA ARG A 63 4.43 -8.72 5.90
C ARG A 63 5.53 -9.71 6.25
N THR A 64 6.64 -9.62 5.55
CA THR A 64 7.79 -10.50 5.77
C THR A 64 8.28 -10.40 7.21
N TYR A 65 8.23 -9.21 7.77
CA TYR A 65 8.71 -8.99 9.13
C TYR A 65 7.61 -9.10 10.18
N GLY A 66 6.44 -9.60 9.78
CA GLY A 66 5.37 -9.85 10.71
C GLY A 66 4.64 -8.62 11.20
N LEU A 67 4.72 -7.53 10.42
CA LEU A 67 4.13 -6.27 10.82
C LEU A 67 2.79 -6.01 10.16
N LEU A 68 2.32 -6.95 9.37
CA LEU A 68 1.08 -6.78 8.62
C LEU A 68 0.37 -8.10 8.53
N ASP A 69 -0.93 -8.07 8.71
CA ASP A 69 -1.77 -9.25 8.61
C ASP A 69 -1.88 -9.68 7.15
N GLU A 70 -1.44 -10.89 6.85
CA GLU A 70 -1.44 -11.39 5.48
C GLU A 70 -2.83 -11.53 4.89
N GLU A 71 -3.81 -11.74 5.73
CA GLU A 71 -5.16 -11.98 5.25
C GLU A 71 -5.79 -10.75 4.66
N ASN A 72 -5.31 -9.58 5.04
CA ASN A 72 -5.94 -8.32 4.65
C ASN A 72 -5.33 -7.70 3.42
N TYR A 73 -4.05 -7.93 3.17
CA TYR A 73 -3.36 -7.20 2.12
C TYR A 73 -2.31 -8.06 1.46
N GLY A 74 -2.03 -7.74 0.21
CA GLY A 74 -0.88 -8.32 -0.44
C GLY A 74 -1.01 -9.78 -0.73
N GLU A 75 -2.05 -10.14 -1.40
CA GLU A 75 -2.15 -11.49 -1.92
C GLU A 75 -0.87 -11.83 -2.66
N PRO A 76 -0.30 -13.00 -2.41
CA PRO A 76 0.92 -13.39 -3.14
C PRO A 76 0.60 -13.45 -4.62
N LEU A 77 1.45 -12.88 -5.39
CA LEU A 77 1.27 -12.86 -6.83
C LEU A 77 1.71 -14.16 -7.47
#